data_962e6fc72206059ec7f2afc1b7c2ef01
#
_entry.id   962e6fc72206059ec7f2afc1b7c2ef01
#
_cell.length_a   1.000
_cell.length_b   1.000
_cell.length_c   1.000
_cell.angle_alpha   90.00
_cell.angle_beta   90.00
_cell.angle_gamma   90.00
#
_symmetry.space_group_name_H-M   'P 1'
#
loop_
_entity.id
_entity.type
_entity.pdbx_description
1 polymer ?
#
loop_
_entity_poly.entity_id
_entity_poly.type
_entity_poly.pdbx_seq_one_letter_code
_entity_poly.pdbx_strand_id
1 'polypeptide(L)'
;YEIHERLVGSEMCIRDSGENIHEHLDLIAGLPYEDYATFAKSFDEIYALKPNQLQLGFLKVLKGSYMYEHAAEYEIVYHAKTPYEVMKTKWLSFDDVLKIKQVEEMLEVYYNSGQFEITMKVMEPLFESAFAMFQGFGAFYEEKGYFGMSHSRIRRAEILLEFMREQKSGDAVLQMLEESLTFDLYYRENCKSRPFWAPSPAEFNEQTRYYCKNGVKSHVEPFHYRFPEKSKKALNEIPTRLKQPVYMLFDYENRDPLDHQAHVTEVAAASMTEGAENVGKAKLC
;
A
#
# COMPACT_ATOMS: atom_id res chain seq x y z
N TYR A 1 5.31 34.13 2.93
CA TYR A 1 6.34 33.23 2.35
C TYR A 1 5.61 32.06 1.74
N GLU A 2 5.57 32.01 0.40
CA GLU A 2 4.89 30.98 -0.36
C GLU A 2 5.66 29.68 -0.23
N ILE A 3 5.09 28.72 0.49
CA ILE A 3 5.61 27.37 0.66
C ILE A 3 5.65 26.63 -0.69
N HIS A 4 4.83 27.04 -1.65
CA HIS A 4 4.75 26.45 -2.99
C HIS A 4 6.04 26.55 -3.83
N GLU A 5 6.86 27.57 -3.66
CA GLU A 5 8.09 27.72 -4.44
C GLU A 5 9.23 26.76 -4.02
N ARG A 6 9.18 26.20 -2.80
CA ARG A 6 10.20 25.24 -2.33
C ARG A 6 9.93 23.79 -2.79
N LEU A 7 8.70 23.46 -3.07
CA LEU A 7 8.32 22.13 -3.58
C LEU A 7 8.67 21.96 -5.07
N VAL A 8 8.58 23.03 -5.87
CA VAL A 8 8.82 22.97 -7.32
C VAL A 8 10.23 22.47 -7.69
N GLY A 9 11.24 22.81 -6.92
CA GLY A 9 12.60 22.29 -7.13
C GLY A 9 12.78 20.83 -6.77
N SER A 10 12.04 20.34 -5.79
CA SER A 10 12.05 18.94 -5.35
C SER A 10 11.28 18.03 -6.32
N GLU A 11 10.16 18.51 -6.86
CA GLU A 11 9.35 17.76 -7.82
C GLU A 11 10.09 17.47 -9.14
N MET A 12 10.88 18.41 -9.64
CA MET A 12 11.68 18.17 -10.83
C MET A 12 12.78 17.13 -10.61
N CYS A 13 13.42 17.13 -9.45
CA CYS A 13 14.41 16.12 -9.09
C CYS A 13 13.77 14.72 -8.91
N ILE A 14 12.55 14.64 -8.38
CA ILE A 14 11.82 13.38 -8.17
C ILE A 14 11.36 12.79 -9.51
N ARG A 15 10.92 13.59 -10.46
CA ARG A 15 10.52 13.12 -11.80
C ARG A 15 11.67 12.55 -12.63
N ASP A 16 12.88 13.07 -12.44
CA ASP A 16 14.09 12.65 -13.17
C ASP A 16 14.90 11.58 -12.44
N SER A 17 14.60 11.29 -11.15
CA SER A 17 15.28 10.23 -10.42
C SER A 17 14.87 8.89 -11.02
N GLY A 18 15.78 8.24 -11.70
CA GLY A 18 15.58 6.88 -12.19
C GLY A 18 15.24 5.93 -11.04
N GLU A 19 14.58 4.81 -11.34
CA GLU A 19 14.00 3.81 -10.43
C GLU A 19 14.95 3.23 -9.34
N ASN A 20 16.18 3.74 -9.25
CA ASN A 20 17.26 3.25 -8.36
C ASN A 20 17.45 4.07 -7.08
N ILE A 21 16.65 5.13 -6.85
CA ILE A 21 16.77 5.98 -5.66
C ILE A 21 15.57 5.72 -4.74
N HIS A 22 15.84 5.38 -3.47
CA HIS A 22 14.79 5.30 -2.45
C HIS A 22 14.33 6.71 -2.07
N GLU A 23 13.10 7.03 -2.38
CA GLU A 23 12.49 8.34 -2.13
C GLU A 23 11.72 8.31 -0.81
N HIS A 24 12.10 9.22 0.09
CA HIS A 24 11.42 9.45 1.35
C HIS A 24 10.93 10.90 1.38
N LEU A 25 9.62 11.08 1.52
CA LEU A 25 8.99 12.38 1.62
C LEU A 25 8.32 12.53 2.97
N ASP A 26 8.41 13.73 3.53
CA ASP A 26 7.80 14.09 4.82
C ASP A 26 6.69 15.13 4.61
N LEU A 27 5.54 14.91 5.24
CA LEU A 27 4.46 15.88 5.32
C LEU A 27 4.17 16.17 6.79
N ILE A 28 4.06 17.45 7.16
CA ILE A 28 3.87 17.87 8.56
C ILE A 28 2.50 18.52 8.72
N ALA A 29 1.65 17.89 9.54
CA ALA A 29 0.33 18.43 9.92
C ALA A 29 0.42 19.44 11.06
N GLY A 30 -0.48 20.41 11.06
CA GLY A 30 -0.61 21.40 12.12
C GLY A 30 0.25 22.65 11.92
N LEU A 31 0.69 22.91 10.71
CA LEU A 31 1.36 24.17 10.37
C LEU A 31 0.37 25.35 10.39
N PRO A 32 0.83 26.59 10.70
CA PRO A 32 0.00 27.77 10.60
C PRO A 32 -0.59 27.95 9.19
N TYR A 33 -1.82 28.43 9.12
CA TYR A 33 -2.58 28.69 7.89
C TYR A 33 -3.02 27.46 7.10
N GLU A 34 -2.79 26.25 7.60
CA GLU A 34 -3.22 25.00 6.96
C GLU A 34 -4.39 24.40 7.75
N ASP A 35 -5.55 24.34 7.12
CA ASP A 35 -6.73 23.65 7.62
C ASP A 35 -6.78 22.18 7.12
N TYR A 36 -7.79 21.45 7.57
CA TYR A 36 -7.96 20.03 7.23
C TYR A 36 -8.09 19.77 5.73
N ALA A 37 -8.83 20.63 5.01
CA ALA A 37 -9.04 20.46 3.58
C ALA A 37 -7.78 20.76 2.77
N THR A 38 -7.04 21.80 3.15
CA THR A 38 -5.74 22.15 2.56
C THR A 38 -4.71 21.06 2.81
N PHE A 39 -4.67 20.51 4.04
CA PHE A 39 -3.81 19.37 4.37
C PHE A 39 -4.15 18.13 3.53
N ALA A 40 -5.42 17.78 3.39
CA ALA A 40 -5.87 16.66 2.57
C ALA A 40 -5.40 16.80 1.12
N LYS A 41 -5.49 18.01 0.56
CA LYS A 41 -5.00 18.31 -0.79
C LYS A 41 -3.47 18.16 -0.88
N SER A 42 -2.72 18.70 0.07
CA SER A 42 -1.26 18.55 0.14
C SER A 42 -0.86 17.08 0.21
N PHE A 43 -1.60 16.28 0.99
CA PHE A 43 -1.39 14.84 1.08
C PHE A 43 -1.58 14.16 -0.28
N ASP A 44 -2.68 14.43 -0.98
CA ASP A 44 -2.98 13.83 -2.28
C ASP A 44 -1.92 14.20 -3.33
N GLU A 45 -1.45 15.45 -3.34
CA GLU A 45 -0.40 15.93 -4.26
C GLU A 45 0.94 15.19 -4.01
N ILE A 46 1.35 15.03 -2.76
CA ILE A 46 2.58 14.31 -2.40
C ILE A 46 2.45 12.81 -2.62
N TYR A 47 1.31 12.22 -2.25
CA TYR A 47 1.04 10.80 -2.47
C TYR A 47 1.03 10.43 -3.96
N ALA A 48 0.57 11.33 -4.83
CA ALA A 48 0.58 11.14 -6.29
C ALA A 48 1.99 10.98 -6.88
N LEU A 49 3.03 11.47 -6.20
CA LEU A 49 4.43 11.26 -6.59
C LEU A 49 4.89 9.81 -6.38
N LYS A 50 4.13 9.01 -5.62
CA LYS A 50 4.42 7.60 -5.31
C LYS A 50 5.80 7.38 -4.70
N PRO A 51 6.17 8.12 -3.63
CA PRO A 51 7.44 7.90 -2.96
C PRO A 51 7.52 6.47 -2.40
N ASN A 52 8.72 5.97 -2.19
CA ASN A 52 8.90 4.66 -1.54
C ASN A 52 8.40 4.66 -0.09
N GLN A 53 8.52 5.83 0.57
CA GLN A 53 8.02 6.06 1.91
C GLN A 53 7.47 7.48 2.02
N LEU A 54 6.27 7.63 2.54
CA LEU A 54 5.65 8.90 2.87
C LEU A 54 5.47 8.98 4.38
N GLN A 55 6.27 9.77 5.05
CA GLN A 55 6.16 9.98 6.49
C GLN A 55 5.20 11.14 6.77
N LEU A 56 4.17 10.87 7.55
CA LEU A 56 3.24 11.87 8.03
C LEU A 56 3.63 12.23 9.47
N GLY A 57 4.08 13.48 9.66
CA GLY A 57 4.48 13.98 10.97
C GLY A 57 3.53 15.03 11.49
N PHE A 58 3.73 15.42 12.75
CA PHE A 58 2.95 16.48 13.40
C PHE A 58 3.89 17.56 13.94
N LEU A 59 3.46 18.81 13.83
CA LEU A 59 4.23 19.95 14.33
C LEU A 59 4.64 19.73 15.80
N LYS A 60 5.94 19.87 16.07
CA LYS A 60 6.51 19.82 17.43
C LYS A 60 6.89 21.22 17.88
N VAL A 61 6.29 21.69 18.98
CA VAL A 61 6.48 23.03 19.51
C VAL A 61 7.64 23.02 20.50
N LEU A 62 8.85 23.11 19.97
CA LEU A 62 10.08 23.04 20.79
C LEU A 62 10.38 24.40 21.44
N LYS A 63 10.82 24.38 22.70
CA LYS A 63 11.23 25.60 23.43
C LYS A 63 12.30 26.39 22.66
N GLY A 64 12.09 27.69 22.50
CA GLY A 64 12.98 28.56 21.75
C GLY A 64 12.81 28.52 20.23
N SER A 65 11.85 27.75 19.71
CA SER A 65 11.48 27.78 18.29
C SER A 65 10.51 28.92 18.00
N TYR A 66 10.45 29.37 16.76
CA TYR A 66 9.48 30.36 16.29
C TYR A 66 8.03 29.96 16.66
N MET A 67 7.67 28.69 16.49
CA MET A 67 6.34 28.19 16.82
C MET A 67 6.03 28.23 18.31
N TYR A 68 7.04 28.08 19.17
CA TYR A 68 6.87 28.22 20.60
C TYR A 68 6.59 29.69 20.99
N GLU A 69 7.32 30.65 20.40
CA GLU A 69 7.16 32.08 20.68
C GLU A 69 5.83 32.64 20.18
N HIS A 70 5.32 32.10 19.07
CA HIS A 70 4.06 32.54 18.45
C HIS A 70 2.88 31.57 18.72
N ALA A 71 3.03 30.64 19.64
CA ALA A 71 1.99 29.64 19.94
C ALA A 71 0.65 30.27 20.34
N ALA A 72 0.68 31.36 21.10
CA ALA A 72 -0.51 32.10 21.50
C ALA A 72 -1.20 32.81 20.32
N GLU A 73 -0.44 33.38 19.39
CA GLU A 73 -0.95 34.05 18.19
C GLU A 73 -1.67 33.07 17.25
N TYR A 74 -1.10 31.88 17.11
CA TYR A 74 -1.64 30.80 16.26
C TYR A 74 -2.60 29.88 17.00
N GLU A 75 -2.95 30.21 18.25
CA GLU A 75 -3.81 29.37 19.12
C GLU A 75 -3.35 27.90 19.17
N ILE A 76 -2.03 27.66 19.14
CA ILE A 76 -1.46 26.32 19.16
C ILE A 76 -1.58 25.74 20.56
N VAL A 77 -2.30 24.63 20.68
CA VAL A 77 -2.32 23.78 21.87
C VAL A 77 -1.45 22.55 21.55
N TYR A 78 -0.54 22.23 22.45
CA TYR A 78 0.41 21.13 22.26
C TYR A 78 0.70 20.40 23.58
N HIS A 79 1.24 19.19 23.51
CA HIS A 79 1.63 18.44 24.70
C HIS A 79 2.74 19.14 25.47
N ALA A 80 2.54 19.35 26.77
CA ALA A 80 3.53 20.00 27.64
C ALA A 80 4.80 19.14 27.88
N LYS A 81 4.74 17.85 27.55
CA LYS A 81 5.83 16.88 27.66
C LYS A 81 6.26 16.41 26.27
N THR A 82 7.48 15.90 26.17
CA THR A 82 7.98 15.26 24.94
C THR A 82 6.94 14.28 24.38
N PRO A 83 6.66 14.33 23.08
CA PRO A 83 7.37 15.02 21.99
C PRO A 83 6.94 16.48 21.72
N TYR A 84 6.16 17.14 22.57
CA TYR A 84 5.65 18.52 22.39
C TYR A 84 4.78 18.69 21.14
N GLU A 85 4.09 17.65 20.77
CA GLU A 85 3.31 17.56 19.54
C GLU A 85 2.03 18.39 19.61
N VAL A 86 1.69 19.02 18.49
CA VAL A 86 0.46 19.80 18.32
C VAL A 86 -0.78 18.94 18.57
N MET A 87 -1.75 19.52 19.25
CA MET A 87 -3.07 18.94 19.47
C MET A 87 -4.17 19.73 18.76
N LYS A 88 -3.94 21.02 18.53
CA LYS A 88 -4.90 21.94 17.89
C LYS A 88 -4.16 23.19 17.46
N THR A 89 -4.62 23.84 16.39
CA THR A 89 -4.22 25.19 15.99
C THR A 89 -5.46 26.04 15.73
N LYS A 90 -5.29 27.30 15.35
CA LYS A 90 -6.38 28.18 14.94
C LYS A 90 -7.14 27.62 13.73
N TRP A 91 -6.50 26.86 12.85
CA TRP A 91 -7.04 26.34 11.57
C TRP A 91 -7.38 24.86 11.64
N LEU A 92 -6.75 24.10 12.52
CA LEU A 92 -6.91 22.65 12.63
C LEU A 92 -7.45 22.31 14.02
N SER A 93 -8.63 21.75 14.09
CA SER A 93 -9.28 21.34 15.34
C SER A 93 -8.58 20.11 15.95
N PHE A 94 -8.85 19.83 17.22
CA PHE A 94 -8.37 18.61 17.88
C PHE A 94 -8.88 17.34 17.18
N ASP A 95 -10.16 17.33 16.78
CA ASP A 95 -10.75 16.19 16.09
C ASP A 95 -10.12 15.98 14.70
N ASP A 96 -9.74 17.05 14.01
CA ASP A 96 -9.03 16.96 12.74
C ASP A 96 -7.63 16.38 12.91
N VAL A 97 -6.91 16.78 13.96
CA VAL A 97 -5.61 16.18 14.30
C VAL A 97 -5.75 14.67 14.57
N LEU A 98 -6.81 14.25 15.29
CA LEU A 98 -7.06 12.83 15.53
C LEU A 98 -7.36 12.06 14.24
N LYS A 99 -8.14 12.63 13.32
CA LYS A 99 -8.41 12.00 12.01
C LYS A 99 -7.12 11.87 11.18
N ILE A 100 -6.26 12.89 11.19
CA ILE A 100 -4.97 12.82 10.49
C ILE A 100 -4.06 11.75 11.12
N LYS A 101 -4.10 11.55 12.44
CA LYS A 101 -3.37 10.44 13.10
C LYS A 101 -3.88 9.07 12.67
N GLN A 102 -5.18 8.92 12.46
CA GLN A 102 -5.75 7.69 11.91
C GLN A 102 -5.27 7.45 10.47
N VAL A 103 -5.20 8.52 9.65
CA VAL A 103 -4.63 8.44 8.28
C VAL A 103 -3.15 8.04 8.33
N GLU A 104 -2.36 8.63 9.22
CA GLU A 104 -0.95 8.28 9.43
C GLU A 104 -0.78 6.79 9.72
N GLU A 105 -1.54 6.24 10.66
CA GLU A 105 -1.43 4.82 11.02
C GLU A 105 -1.82 3.90 9.86
N MET A 106 -2.87 4.25 9.10
CA MET A 106 -3.25 3.48 7.91
C MET A 106 -2.20 3.56 6.80
N LEU A 107 -1.60 4.73 6.59
CA LEU A 107 -0.51 4.93 5.64
C LEU A 107 0.71 4.07 6.01
N GLU A 108 1.09 4.05 7.28
CA GLU A 108 2.21 3.25 7.78
C GLU A 108 1.96 1.74 7.60
N VAL A 109 0.76 1.28 7.96
CA VAL A 109 0.41 -0.15 7.92
C VAL A 109 0.25 -0.67 6.49
N TYR A 110 -0.38 0.11 5.60
CA TYR A 110 -0.80 -0.39 4.28
C TYR A 110 0.04 0.11 3.11
N TYR A 111 0.66 1.28 3.22
CA TYR A 111 1.53 1.81 2.19
C TYR A 111 3.01 1.65 2.54
N ASN A 112 3.48 2.30 3.60
CA ASN A 112 4.90 2.34 3.97
C ASN A 112 5.48 0.95 4.29
N SER A 113 4.66 0.03 4.80
CA SER A 113 5.08 -1.34 5.08
C SER A 113 5.49 -2.13 3.82
N GLY A 114 5.08 -1.69 2.63
CA GLY A 114 5.26 -2.39 1.35
C GLY A 114 4.60 -3.76 1.30
N GLN A 115 3.67 -4.07 2.22
CA GLN A 115 3.03 -5.40 2.30
C GLN A 115 1.87 -5.57 1.32
N PHE A 116 1.33 -4.47 0.80
CA PHE A 116 0.09 -4.42 0.02
C PHE A 116 0.27 -3.57 -1.25
N GLU A 117 1.43 -3.65 -1.90
CA GLU A 117 1.79 -2.78 -3.02
C GLU A 117 0.82 -2.87 -4.21
N ILE A 118 0.48 -4.09 -4.61
CA ILE A 118 -0.45 -4.33 -5.72
C ILE A 118 -1.88 -3.99 -5.29
N THR A 119 -2.26 -4.40 -4.09
CA THR A 119 -3.60 -4.15 -3.55
C THR A 119 -3.88 -2.65 -3.42
N MET A 120 -2.92 -1.86 -2.93
CA MET A 120 -3.07 -0.41 -2.83
C MET A 120 -3.25 0.25 -4.19
N LYS A 121 -2.50 -0.17 -5.21
CA LYS A 121 -2.69 0.31 -6.59
C LYS A 121 -4.08 -0.01 -7.16
N VAL A 122 -4.62 -1.17 -6.82
CA VAL A 122 -5.96 -1.60 -7.25
C VAL A 122 -7.06 -0.85 -6.49
N MET A 123 -6.85 -0.56 -5.21
CA MET A 123 -7.82 0.15 -4.38
C MET A 123 -7.94 1.65 -4.68
N GLU A 124 -6.83 2.30 -4.88
CA GLU A 124 -6.75 3.76 -5.02
C GLU A 124 -7.74 4.34 -6.04
N PRO A 125 -7.88 3.80 -7.27
CA PRO A 125 -8.83 4.30 -8.26
C PRO A 125 -10.31 4.14 -7.87
N LEU A 126 -10.61 3.39 -6.81
CA LEU A 126 -11.97 3.16 -6.32
C LEU A 126 -12.48 4.26 -5.39
N PHE A 127 -11.62 5.20 -5.02
CA PHE A 127 -11.91 6.30 -4.11
C PHE A 127 -11.74 7.65 -4.81
N GLU A 128 -12.36 8.67 -4.24
CA GLU A 128 -12.29 10.04 -4.76
C GLU A 128 -10.85 10.59 -4.71
N SER A 129 -10.12 10.25 -3.65
CA SER A 129 -8.70 10.58 -3.48
C SER A 129 -7.99 9.59 -2.56
N ALA A 130 -6.66 9.62 -2.55
CA ALA A 130 -5.86 8.82 -1.65
C ALA A 130 -6.12 9.18 -0.18
N PHE A 131 -6.22 10.47 0.13
CA PHE A 131 -6.56 10.92 1.47
C PHE A 131 -7.92 10.40 1.92
N ALA A 132 -8.95 10.49 1.06
CA ALA A 132 -10.28 9.97 1.34
C ALA A 132 -10.28 8.45 1.59
N MET A 133 -9.48 7.69 0.84
CA MET A 133 -9.29 6.26 1.04
C MET A 133 -8.73 5.95 2.43
N PHE A 134 -7.60 6.56 2.80
CA PHE A 134 -6.96 6.33 4.10
C PHE A 134 -7.81 6.85 5.26
N GLN A 135 -8.49 7.99 5.09
CA GLN A 135 -9.42 8.53 6.09
C GLN A 135 -10.60 7.58 6.33
N GLY A 136 -11.23 7.09 5.27
CA GLY A 136 -12.33 6.13 5.37
C GLY A 136 -11.88 4.83 6.06
N PHE A 137 -10.68 4.38 5.76
CA PHE A 137 -10.10 3.19 6.39
C PHE A 137 -9.75 3.41 7.86
N GLY A 138 -9.20 4.59 8.22
CA GLY A 138 -8.97 4.98 9.61
C GLY A 138 -10.26 5.05 10.42
N ALA A 139 -11.32 5.64 9.87
CA ALA A 139 -12.63 5.67 10.50
C ALA A 139 -13.22 4.27 10.72
N PHE A 140 -13.05 3.36 9.76
CA PHE A 140 -13.43 1.94 9.90
C PHE A 140 -12.66 1.25 11.03
N TYR A 141 -11.32 1.47 11.11
CA TYR A 141 -10.50 0.93 12.19
C TYR A 141 -10.97 1.39 13.57
N GLU A 142 -11.33 2.68 13.69
CA GLU A 142 -11.87 3.25 14.93
C GLU A 142 -13.22 2.61 15.29
N GLU A 143 -14.14 2.55 14.32
CA GLU A 143 -15.48 1.95 14.54
C GLU A 143 -15.41 0.51 15.01
N LYS A 144 -14.49 -0.28 14.44
CA LYS A 144 -14.29 -1.70 14.79
C LYS A 144 -13.40 -1.92 16.02
N GLY A 145 -12.76 -0.86 16.54
CA GLY A 145 -11.84 -0.97 17.67
C GLY A 145 -10.55 -1.71 17.34
N TYR A 146 -10.05 -1.58 16.10
CA TYR A 146 -8.83 -2.27 15.65
C TYR A 146 -7.54 -1.53 16.00
N PHE A 147 -7.60 -0.24 16.33
CA PHE A 147 -6.43 0.51 16.81
C PHE A 147 -5.92 -0.01 18.15
N GLY A 148 -4.61 0.13 18.36
CA GLY A 148 -3.95 -0.31 19.59
C GLY A 148 -3.76 -1.83 19.71
N MET A 149 -4.14 -2.61 18.70
CA MET A 149 -3.94 -4.05 18.62
C MET A 149 -2.94 -4.43 17.54
N SER A 150 -2.10 -5.44 17.83
CA SER A 150 -1.20 -5.99 16.82
C SER A 150 -1.96 -6.97 15.92
N HIS A 151 -1.97 -6.71 14.62
CA HIS A 151 -2.58 -7.58 13.63
C HIS A 151 -1.51 -8.28 12.79
N SER A 152 -1.69 -9.61 12.55
CA SER A 152 -0.87 -10.33 11.58
C SER A 152 -1.13 -9.81 10.16
N ARG A 153 -0.23 -10.08 9.22
CA ARG A 153 -0.41 -9.69 7.80
C ARG A 153 -1.70 -10.23 7.21
N ILE A 154 -2.01 -11.51 7.46
CA ILE A 154 -3.27 -12.12 7.01
C ILE A 154 -4.46 -11.39 7.63
N ARG A 155 -4.42 -11.08 8.93
CA ARG A 155 -5.51 -10.34 9.57
C ARG A 155 -5.68 -8.93 9.00
N ARG A 156 -4.59 -8.23 8.68
CA ARG A 156 -4.65 -6.93 7.98
C ARG A 156 -5.32 -7.03 6.61
N ALA A 157 -5.01 -8.08 5.85
CA ALA A 157 -5.67 -8.35 4.57
C ALA A 157 -7.17 -8.63 4.74
N GLU A 158 -7.56 -9.41 5.77
CA GLU A 158 -8.97 -9.65 6.12
C GLU A 158 -9.70 -8.35 6.47
N ILE A 159 -9.10 -7.51 7.30
CA ILE A 159 -9.66 -6.21 7.69
C ILE A 159 -9.87 -5.31 6.46
N LEU A 160 -8.94 -5.31 5.51
CA LEU A 160 -9.08 -4.57 4.27
C LEU A 160 -10.27 -5.08 3.45
N LEU A 161 -10.46 -6.40 3.34
CA LEU A 161 -11.62 -6.99 2.67
C LEU A 161 -12.93 -6.68 3.42
N GLU A 162 -12.93 -6.69 4.75
CA GLU A 162 -14.08 -6.28 5.56
C GLU A 162 -14.48 -4.83 5.25
N PHE A 163 -13.51 -3.91 5.25
CA PHE A 163 -13.72 -2.51 4.88
C PHE A 163 -14.35 -2.37 3.50
N MET A 164 -13.79 -3.04 2.50
CA MET A 164 -14.31 -2.94 1.12
C MET A 164 -15.70 -3.56 0.96
N ARG A 165 -16.04 -4.58 1.73
CA ARG A 165 -17.40 -5.13 1.78
C ARG A 165 -18.39 -4.13 2.37
N GLU A 166 -18.03 -3.38 3.39
CA GLU A 166 -18.87 -2.34 3.97
C GLU A 166 -19.05 -1.13 3.04
N GLN A 167 -18.07 -0.86 2.17
CA GLN A 167 -18.22 0.13 1.07
C GLN A 167 -19.20 -0.33 -0.02
N LYS A 168 -19.86 -1.51 0.15
CA LYS A 168 -20.77 -2.11 -0.84
C LYS A 168 -20.13 -2.29 -2.21
N SER A 169 -18.85 -2.58 -2.23
CA SER A 169 -18.14 -2.93 -3.45
C SER A 169 -18.79 -4.15 -4.12
N GLY A 170 -18.94 -4.10 -5.43
CA GLY A 170 -19.50 -5.22 -6.18
C GLY A 170 -18.60 -6.46 -6.16
N ASP A 171 -19.18 -7.64 -6.40
CA ASP A 171 -18.47 -8.92 -6.34
C ASP A 171 -17.22 -8.98 -7.21
N ALA A 172 -17.23 -8.34 -8.38
CA ALA A 172 -16.07 -8.27 -9.26
C ALA A 172 -14.90 -7.48 -8.66
N VAL A 173 -15.19 -6.41 -7.93
CA VAL A 173 -14.19 -5.60 -7.21
C VAL A 173 -13.63 -6.41 -6.05
N LEU A 174 -14.49 -7.09 -5.28
CA LEU A 174 -14.04 -7.92 -4.16
C LEU A 174 -13.16 -9.07 -4.66
N GLN A 175 -13.53 -9.76 -5.75
CA GLN A 175 -12.69 -10.81 -6.35
C GLN A 175 -11.33 -10.25 -6.79
N MET A 176 -11.29 -9.09 -7.44
CA MET A 176 -10.05 -8.45 -7.85
C MET A 176 -9.15 -8.13 -6.64
N LEU A 177 -9.74 -7.67 -5.54
CA LEU A 177 -9.00 -7.39 -4.30
C LEU A 177 -8.52 -8.68 -3.61
N GLU A 178 -9.33 -9.73 -3.57
CA GLU A 178 -8.93 -11.04 -3.05
C GLU A 178 -7.72 -11.60 -3.81
N GLU A 179 -7.72 -11.47 -5.14
CA GLU A 179 -6.59 -11.89 -5.97
C GLU A 179 -5.36 -10.98 -5.76
N SER A 180 -5.52 -9.65 -5.68
CA SER A 180 -4.39 -8.74 -5.41
C SER A 180 -3.75 -8.99 -4.05
N LEU A 181 -4.56 -9.23 -3.02
CA LEU A 181 -4.07 -9.60 -1.68
C LEU A 181 -3.35 -10.96 -1.69
N THR A 182 -3.85 -11.92 -2.46
CA THR A 182 -3.19 -13.22 -2.65
C THR A 182 -1.84 -13.03 -3.32
N PHE A 183 -1.77 -12.16 -4.34
CA PHE A 183 -0.53 -11.82 -5.01
C PHE A 183 0.48 -11.19 -4.04
N ASP A 184 0.10 -10.14 -3.32
CA ASP A 184 0.96 -9.46 -2.35
C ASP A 184 1.48 -10.39 -1.25
N LEU A 185 0.65 -11.32 -0.77
CA LEU A 185 1.06 -12.31 0.22
C LEU A 185 2.16 -13.23 -0.30
N TYR A 186 1.93 -13.88 -1.46
CA TYR A 186 2.87 -14.84 -2.04
C TYR A 186 4.08 -14.16 -2.68
N TYR A 187 3.94 -12.92 -3.11
CA TYR A 187 5.06 -12.14 -3.61
C TYR A 187 6.14 -11.95 -2.54
N ARG A 188 5.73 -11.82 -1.30
CA ARG A 188 6.63 -11.58 -0.17
C ARG A 188 7.16 -12.85 0.48
N GLU A 189 6.31 -13.85 0.69
CA GLU A 189 6.70 -15.09 1.34
C GLU A 189 5.83 -16.28 0.94
N ASN A 190 6.40 -17.49 1.02
CA ASN A 190 5.62 -18.71 0.92
C ASN A 190 4.82 -18.92 2.21
N CYS A 191 3.57 -18.48 2.21
CA CYS A 191 2.70 -18.55 3.37
C CYS A 191 2.42 -19.99 3.77
N LYS A 192 2.68 -20.35 5.03
CA LYS A 192 2.36 -21.68 5.59
C LYS A 192 0.86 -21.92 5.68
N SER A 193 0.09 -20.87 6.00
CA SER A 193 -1.36 -20.91 6.12
C SER A 193 -1.99 -20.20 4.93
N ARG A 194 -2.81 -20.93 4.18
CA ARG A 194 -3.52 -20.36 3.04
C ARG A 194 -4.62 -19.43 3.52
N PRO A 195 -4.75 -18.21 2.93
CA PRO A 195 -5.87 -17.33 3.23
C PRO A 195 -7.21 -17.97 2.80
N PHE A 196 -8.27 -17.72 3.55
CA PHE A 196 -9.58 -18.33 3.27
C PHE A 196 -10.24 -17.83 1.97
N TRP A 197 -9.86 -16.65 1.50
CA TRP A 197 -10.37 -16.06 0.25
C TRP A 197 -9.65 -16.57 -1.00
N ALA A 198 -8.46 -17.16 -0.84
CA ALA A 198 -7.71 -17.70 -1.97
C ALA A 198 -8.37 -18.98 -2.52
N PRO A 199 -8.29 -19.22 -3.87
CA PRO A 199 -8.91 -20.37 -4.49
C PRO A 199 -8.42 -21.69 -3.89
N SER A 200 -9.26 -22.74 -3.95
CA SER A 200 -8.87 -24.06 -3.43
C SER A 200 -7.67 -24.62 -4.20
N PRO A 201 -6.63 -25.15 -3.52
CA PRO A 201 -5.52 -25.82 -4.19
C PRO A 201 -5.95 -26.95 -5.13
N ALA A 202 -7.12 -27.56 -4.87
CA ALA A 202 -7.68 -28.62 -5.73
C ALA A 202 -7.95 -28.14 -7.16
N GLU A 203 -8.20 -26.84 -7.35
CA GLU A 203 -8.52 -26.25 -8.65
C GLU A 203 -7.31 -26.16 -9.59
N PHE A 204 -6.07 -26.18 -9.04
CA PHE A 204 -4.82 -26.06 -9.80
C PHE A 204 -3.72 -27.05 -9.35
N ASN A 205 -4.11 -28.20 -8.83
CA ASN A 205 -3.18 -29.25 -8.36
C ASN A 205 -2.20 -29.71 -9.44
N GLU A 206 -2.60 -29.72 -10.69
CA GLU A 206 -1.74 -30.15 -11.80
C GLU A 206 -0.60 -29.16 -12.01
N GLN A 207 -0.90 -27.87 -11.99
CA GLN A 207 0.09 -26.80 -12.09
C GLN A 207 1.06 -26.84 -10.91
N THR A 208 0.55 -27.04 -9.70
CA THR A 208 1.36 -27.16 -8.50
C THR A 208 2.31 -28.37 -8.61
N ARG A 209 1.84 -29.52 -9.04
CA ARG A 209 2.68 -30.72 -9.21
C ARG A 209 3.74 -30.55 -10.31
N TYR A 210 3.40 -29.81 -11.37
CA TYR A 210 4.30 -29.60 -12.50
C TYR A 210 5.41 -28.59 -12.17
N TYR A 211 5.07 -27.44 -11.60
CA TYR A 211 5.99 -26.33 -11.38
C TYR A 211 6.65 -26.33 -10.00
N CYS A 212 6.00 -26.84 -8.97
CA CYS A 212 6.54 -26.91 -7.60
C CYS A 212 7.10 -28.31 -7.30
N LYS A 213 8.09 -28.77 -8.08
CA LYS A 213 8.72 -30.08 -7.88
C LYS A 213 9.57 -30.12 -6.61
N ASN A 214 9.73 -31.33 -6.05
CA ASN A 214 10.44 -31.60 -4.79
C ASN A 214 11.77 -30.86 -4.69
N GLY A 215 11.91 -30.05 -3.65
CA GLY A 215 13.16 -29.35 -3.29
C GLY A 215 13.24 -27.90 -3.73
N VAL A 216 12.42 -27.44 -4.67
CA VAL A 216 12.38 -26.03 -5.10
C VAL A 216 11.42 -25.24 -4.20
N LYS A 217 11.90 -24.15 -3.61
CA LYS A 217 11.08 -23.25 -2.81
C LYS A 217 10.28 -22.34 -3.74
N SER A 218 9.19 -22.86 -4.29
CA SER A 218 8.31 -22.13 -5.21
C SER A 218 6.83 -22.33 -4.86
N HIS A 219 5.98 -21.45 -5.37
CA HIS A 219 4.54 -21.47 -5.22
C HIS A 219 3.85 -21.08 -6.52
N VAL A 220 2.69 -21.65 -6.84
CA VAL A 220 1.90 -21.30 -8.02
C VAL A 220 0.50 -20.91 -7.59
N GLU A 221 -0.02 -19.81 -8.16
CA GLU A 221 -1.41 -19.37 -7.97
C GLU A 221 -2.08 -19.01 -9.30
N PRO A 222 -3.39 -19.28 -9.46
CA PRO A 222 -4.20 -18.80 -10.56
C PRO A 222 -4.69 -17.37 -10.30
N PHE A 223 -4.69 -16.54 -11.34
CA PHE A 223 -5.22 -15.17 -11.30
C PHE A 223 -6.12 -14.92 -12.51
N HIS A 224 -7.29 -14.33 -12.28
CA HIS A 224 -8.20 -13.87 -13.33
C HIS A 224 -7.97 -12.41 -13.68
N TYR A 225 -7.10 -11.72 -12.97
CA TYR A 225 -6.71 -10.34 -13.24
C TYR A 225 -5.21 -10.28 -13.48
N ARG A 226 -4.79 -9.45 -14.45
CA ARG A 226 -3.37 -9.14 -14.65
C ARG A 226 -3.03 -7.92 -13.83
N PHE A 227 -2.17 -8.12 -12.86
CA PHE A 227 -1.66 -7.02 -12.04
C PHE A 227 -0.43 -6.39 -12.71
N PRO A 228 -0.21 -5.06 -12.52
CA PRO A 228 0.92 -4.38 -13.09
C PRO A 228 2.22 -4.94 -12.50
N GLU A 229 3.25 -4.97 -13.33
CA GLU A 229 4.60 -5.17 -12.83
C GLU A 229 4.96 -4.10 -11.79
N LYS A 230 6.07 -4.32 -11.08
CA LYS A 230 6.58 -3.50 -9.97
C LYS A 230 6.91 -2.03 -10.33
N SER A 231 6.28 -1.47 -11.33
CA SER A 231 6.45 -0.07 -11.69
C SER A 231 5.82 0.83 -10.63
N LYS A 232 6.52 1.89 -10.22
CA LYS A 232 6.02 2.93 -9.32
C LYS A 232 4.80 3.68 -9.89
N LYS A 233 4.49 3.50 -11.17
CA LYS A 233 3.38 4.20 -11.82
C LYS A 233 2.05 3.72 -11.28
N ALA A 234 1.17 4.67 -11.00
CA ALA A 234 -0.22 4.37 -10.70
C ALA A 234 -0.84 3.54 -11.83
N LEU A 235 -1.80 2.67 -11.49
CA LEU A 235 -2.64 2.06 -12.51
C LEU A 235 -3.46 3.17 -13.17
N ASN A 236 -3.25 3.36 -14.47
CA ASN A 236 -4.11 4.26 -15.25
C ASN A 236 -5.51 3.67 -15.47
N GLU A 237 -5.63 2.34 -15.33
CA GLU A 237 -6.87 1.60 -15.55
C GLU A 237 -7.02 0.48 -14.52
N ILE A 238 -8.24 0.25 -14.07
CA ILE A 238 -8.58 -0.89 -13.21
C ILE A 238 -8.33 -2.18 -13.99
N PRO A 239 -7.66 -3.20 -13.42
CA PRO A 239 -7.40 -4.46 -14.08
C PRO A 239 -8.68 -5.11 -14.64
N THR A 240 -8.63 -5.52 -15.90
CA THR A 240 -9.77 -6.18 -16.55
C THR A 240 -9.73 -7.70 -16.29
N ARG A 241 -10.88 -8.28 -16.01
CA ARG A 241 -11.00 -9.72 -15.80
C ARG A 241 -10.69 -10.50 -17.08
N LEU A 242 -9.81 -11.47 -16.98
CA LEU A 242 -9.43 -12.39 -18.04
C LEU A 242 -10.52 -13.45 -18.26
N LYS A 243 -10.65 -13.97 -19.49
CA LYS A 243 -11.56 -15.08 -19.83
C LYS A 243 -11.11 -16.40 -19.22
N GLN A 244 -9.82 -16.60 -19.10
CA GLN A 244 -9.20 -17.77 -18.46
C GLN A 244 -8.13 -17.29 -17.47
N PRO A 245 -7.91 -18.02 -16.37
CA PRO A 245 -6.88 -17.65 -15.41
C PRO A 245 -5.48 -17.79 -16.02
N VAL A 246 -4.59 -16.89 -15.63
CA VAL A 246 -3.15 -17.03 -15.82
C VAL A 246 -2.55 -17.62 -14.56
N TYR A 247 -1.49 -18.40 -14.68
CA TYR A 247 -0.79 -18.97 -13.54
C TYR A 247 0.50 -18.23 -13.29
N MET A 248 0.70 -17.77 -12.06
CA MET A 248 1.92 -17.08 -11.64
C MET A 248 2.74 -17.99 -10.74
N LEU A 249 4.01 -18.19 -11.12
CA LEU A 249 5.00 -18.91 -10.34
C LEU A 249 5.82 -17.93 -9.52
N PHE A 250 5.79 -18.09 -8.22
CA PHE A 250 6.57 -17.35 -7.24
C PHE A 250 7.81 -18.18 -6.87
N ASP A 251 8.99 -17.72 -7.27
CA ASP A 251 10.27 -18.36 -6.98
C ASP A 251 10.93 -17.68 -5.77
N TYR A 252 11.12 -18.44 -4.69
CA TYR A 252 11.73 -17.94 -3.46
C TYR A 252 13.22 -18.28 -3.34
N GLU A 253 13.79 -19.00 -4.31
CA GLU A 253 15.24 -19.27 -4.37
C GLU A 253 15.98 -18.11 -5.03
N ASN A 254 15.37 -17.51 -6.06
CA ASN A 254 15.93 -16.40 -6.81
C ASN A 254 15.20 -15.09 -6.47
N ARG A 255 15.29 -14.68 -5.21
CA ARG A 255 14.67 -13.43 -4.74
C ARG A 255 15.38 -12.20 -5.29
N ASP A 256 14.62 -11.13 -5.44
CA ASP A 256 15.20 -9.80 -5.73
C ASP A 256 16.20 -9.42 -4.61
N PRO A 257 17.45 -9.05 -4.97
CA PRO A 257 18.47 -8.73 -3.98
C PRO A 257 18.23 -7.44 -3.20
N LEU A 258 17.35 -6.54 -3.67
CA LEU A 258 17.08 -5.24 -3.05
C LEU A 258 15.96 -5.33 -2.02
N ASP A 259 14.84 -5.97 -2.35
CA ASP A 259 13.65 -6.00 -1.49
C ASP A 259 13.28 -7.40 -1.00
N HIS A 260 14.06 -8.41 -1.41
CA HIS A 260 13.87 -9.82 -1.01
C HIS A 260 12.51 -10.42 -1.41
N GLN A 261 11.82 -9.83 -2.38
CA GLN A 261 10.57 -10.36 -2.90
C GLN A 261 10.83 -11.55 -3.85
N ALA A 262 9.81 -12.39 -4.04
CA ALA A 262 9.89 -13.53 -4.93
C ALA A 262 10.06 -13.08 -6.38
N HIS A 263 10.84 -13.80 -7.17
CA HIS A 263 10.80 -13.64 -8.62
C HIS A 263 9.50 -14.25 -9.15
N VAL A 264 8.71 -13.47 -9.89
CA VAL A 264 7.39 -13.91 -10.39
C VAL A 264 7.42 -14.07 -11.90
N THR A 265 6.91 -15.22 -12.37
CA THR A 265 6.86 -15.54 -13.79
C THR A 265 5.48 -16.08 -14.16
N GLU A 266 4.89 -15.58 -15.25
CA GLU A 266 3.68 -16.19 -15.84
C GLU A 266 4.05 -17.53 -16.47
N VAL A 267 3.32 -18.57 -16.11
CA VAL A 267 3.55 -19.94 -16.59
C VAL A 267 2.32 -20.49 -17.32
N ALA A 268 2.55 -21.37 -18.30
CA ALA A 268 1.47 -21.99 -19.06
C ALA A 268 0.64 -22.93 -18.18
N ALA A 269 -0.64 -23.12 -18.52
CA ALA A 269 -1.43 -24.19 -17.94
C ALA A 269 -0.77 -25.55 -18.24
N ALA A 270 -0.51 -26.35 -17.19
CA ALA A 270 0.04 -27.69 -17.38
C ALA A 270 -0.98 -28.56 -18.13
N SER A 271 -0.62 -29.09 -19.30
CA SER A 271 -1.43 -30.07 -20.03
C SER A 271 -0.87 -31.47 -19.76
N MET A 272 -1.75 -32.43 -19.51
CA MET A 272 -1.41 -33.84 -19.24
C MET A 272 -0.70 -34.57 -20.41
N THR A 273 -0.46 -33.89 -21.54
CA THR A 273 -0.03 -34.54 -22.80
C THR A 273 1.47 -34.44 -23.09
N GLU A 274 2.29 -33.76 -22.29
CA GLU A 274 3.73 -33.71 -22.54
C GLU A 274 4.50 -34.37 -21.40
N GLY A 275 4.68 -35.69 -21.57
CA GLY A 275 5.75 -36.44 -20.89
C GLY A 275 7.10 -35.89 -21.28
N ALA A 276 7.89 -35.54 -20.27
CA ALA A 276 9.34 -35.41 -20.26
C ALA A 276 10.03 -35.05 -21.58
N GLU A 277 10.13 -33.76 -21.92
CA GLU A 277 11.23 -33.17 -22.68
C GLU A 277 10.89 -31.72 -23.02
N ASN A 278 11.23 -30.80 -22.14
CA ASN A 278 11.69 -29.45 -22.50
C ASN A 278 11.80 -28.53 -21.27
N VAL A 279 12.87 -28.74 -20.52
CA VAL A 279 13.42 -27.70 -19.66
C VAL A 279 14.33 -26.84 -20.54
N GLY A 280 13.89 -25.67 -20.90
CA GLY A 280 14.77 -24.72 -21.55
C GLY A 280 14.09 -23.87 -22.59
N LYS A 281 13.65 -22.72 -22.17
CA LYS A 281 13.60 -21.42 -22.84
C LYS A 281 12.40 -20.60 -22.38
N ALA A 282 12.45 -20.08 -21.16
CA ALA A 282 11.70 -18.89 -20.82
C ALA A 282 12.35 -17.73 -21.60
N LYS A 283 11.61 -17.11 -22.50
CA LYS A 283 12.01 -15.83 -23.08
C LYS A 283 11.89 -14.77 -21.99
N LEU A 284 13.05 -14.21 -21.63
CA LEU A 284 13.16 -12.92 -20.97
C LEU A 284 12.48 -11.87 -21.88
N CYS A 285 11.45 -11.23 -21.37
CA CYS A 285 11.02 -9.90 -21.78
C CYS A 285 11.12 -8.97 -20.59
#